data_01868a10dde7eaa04275651677558df1
#
_entry.id   01868a10dde7eaa04275651677558df1
#
_cell.length_a   1.000
_cell.length_b   1.000
_cell.length_c   1.000
_cell.angle_alpha   90.00
_cell.angle_beta   90.00
_cell.angle_gamma   90.00
#
_symmetry.space_group_name_H-M   'P 1'
#
loop_
_entity.id
_entity.type
_entity.pdbx_description
1 polymer ?
#
loop_
_entity_poly.entity_id
_entity_poly.type
_entity_poly.pdbx_seq_one_letter_code
_entity_poly.pdbx_strand_id
1 'polypeptide(L)'
;MRHIILVWICHTALLIGEDTPLNNFYRSLKQNLILKMEIDFFQNQFGNTINSSGIFYVAANKKYVYDSSSIKMIVEDSLITTINNETRQLVYSSIDKDHLSILDILSGNLDNIEFLDKTNKHIDHFEVLKLGYKGTFQFDKDSGLLKMIKLFIDGDQTLMVEVKSIDFIDQYDMSIINDKNFEVIDLRD
;
A
#
# COMPACT_ATOMS: atom_id res chain seq x y z
N MET A 1 -47.27 -28.25 36.36
CA MET A 1 -46.74 -27.20 35.44
C MET A 1 -45.22 -27.35 35.37
N ARG A 2 -44.70 -27.87 34.28
CA ARG A 2 -43.28 -28.05 34.07
C ARG A 2 -42.76 -26.87 33.27
N HIS A 3 -41.88 -26.04 33.85
CA HIS A 3 -41.23 -24.94 33.14
C HIS A 3 -40.06 -25.48 32.36
N ILE A 4 -40.19 -25.42 31.04
CA ILE A 4 -39.05 -25.72 30.11
C ILE A 4 -38.26 -24.42 29.98
N ILE A 5 -37.08 -24.42 30.58
CA ILE A 5 -36.08 -23.36 30.38
C ILE A 5 -35.40 -23.64 29.06
N LEU A 6 -35.73 -22.82 28.04
CA LEU A 6 -35.06 -22.84 26.75
C LEU A 6 -33.72 -22.06 26.88
N VAL A 7 -32.60 -22.80 27.02
CA VAL A 7 -31.29 -22.20 27.00
C VAL A 7 -30.92 -21.88 25.54
N TRP A 8 -30.99 -20.59 25.19
CA TRP A 8 -30.44 -20.07 23.93
C TRP A 8 -28.92 -20.09 24.04
N ILE A 9 -28.28 -21.10 23.43
CA ILE A 9 -26.85 -21.09 23.19
C ILE A 9 -26.62 -20.15 22.01
N CYS A 10 -26.25 -18.89 22.31
CA CYS A 10 -25.65 -17.99 21.33
C CYS A 10 -24.33 -18.62 20.87
N HIS A 11 -24.33 -19.26 19.73
CA HIS A 11 -23.12 -19.55 19.00
C HIS A 11 -22.58 -18.22 18.46
N THR A 12 -21.75 -17.55 19.25
CA THR A 12 -20.82 -16.57 18.72
C THR A 12 -19.82 -17.37 17.88
N ALA A 13 -20.10 -17.50 16.59
CA ALA A 13 -19.10 -17.90 15.64
C ALA A 13 -17.97 -16.85 15.73
N LEU A 14 -16.93 -17.18 16.48
CA LEU A 14 -15.63 -16.53 16.34
C LEU A 14 -15.22 -16.80 14.89
N LEU A 15 -15.43 -15.82 14.03
CA LEU A 15 -14.76 -15.71 12.74
C LEU A 15 -13.28 -15.54 13.07
N ILE A 16 -12.62 -16.66 13.30
CA ILE A 16 -11.16 -16.76 13.26
C ILE A 16 -10.87 -16.56 11.79
N GLY A 17 -10.55 -15.31 11.42
CA GLY A 17 -10.11 -15.00 10.06
C GLY A 17 -8.94 -15.93 9.72
N GLU A 18 -9.05 -16.65 8.60
CA GLU A 18 -7.98 -17.53 8.15
C GLU A 18 -6.63 -16.80 8.20
N ASP A 19 -5.63 -17.44 8.77
CA ASP A 19 -4.25 -16.95 8.85
C ASP A 19 -3.59 -17.05 7.46
N THR A 20 -3.99 -16.14 6.58
CA THR A 20 -3.43 -16.04 5.25
C THR A 20 -2.27 -15.05 5.23
N PRO A 21 -1.27 -15.22 4.32
CA PRO A 21 -0.18 -14.25 4.18
C PRO A 21 -0.69 -12.81 3.96
N LEU A 22 -1.75 -12.64 3.18
CA LEU A 22 -2.38 -11.36 2.95
C LEU A 22 -2.94 -10.73 4.25
N ASN A 23 -3.68 -11.52 5.04
CA ASN A 23 -4.22 -11.05 6.31
C ASN A 23 -3.11 -10.70 7.31
N ASN A 24 -2.02 -11.48 7.31
CA ASN A 24 -0.86 -11.21 8.15
C ASN A 24 -0.15 -9.93 7.74
N PHE A 25 0.03 -9.70 6.44
CA PHE A 25 0.57 -8.45 5.91
C PHE A 25 -0.27 -7.24 6.36
N TYR A 26 -1.59 -7.24 6.13
CA TYR A 26 -2.44 -6.13 6.55
C TYR A 26 -2.58 -5.98 8.06
N ARG A 27 -2.45 -7.06 8.81
CA ARG A 27 -2.39 -7.00 10.28
C ARG A 27 -1.10 -6.30 10.74
N SER A 28 0.01 -6.51 10.04
CA SER A 28 1.28 -5.86 10.34
C SER A 28 1.24 -4.34 10.14
N LEU A 29 0.49 -3.85 9.15
CA LEU A 29 0.29 -2.41 8.91
C LEU A 29 -0.50 -1.70 10.03
N LYS A 30 -1.23 -2.44 10.86
CA LYS A 30 -2.04 -1.90 11.96
C LYS A 30 -1.30 -1.85 13.30
N GLN A 31 -0.05 -2.27 13.33
CA GLN A 31 0.79 -2.20 14.53
C GLN A 31 1.20 -0.74 14.81
N ASN A 32 1.58 -0.47 16.07
CA ASN A 32 2.07 0.86 16.47
C ASN A 32 3.51 1.14 16.02
N LEU A 33 4.10 0.24 15.23
CA LEU A 33 5.42 0.38 14.64
C LEU A 33 5.31 0.87 13.20
N ILE A 34 6.37 1.47 12.71
CA ILE A 34 6.48 1.85 11.31
C ILE A 34 7.01 0.65 10.53
N LEU A 35 6.26 0.24 9.51
CA LEU A 35 6.72 -0.77 8.57
C LEU A 35 7.65 -0.10 7.56
N LYS A 36 8.89 -0.58 7.49
CA LYS A 36 9.90 -0.14 6.52
C LYS A 36 10.10 -1.23 5.49
N MET A 37 9.98 -0.92 4.22
CA MET A 37 10.22 -1.83 3.10
C MET A 37 11.25 -1.23 2.14
N GLU A 38 12.25 -2.00 1.76
CA GLU A 38 13.06 -1.67 0.59
C GLU A 38 12.35 -2.19 -0.64
N ILE A 39 12.09 -1.31 -1.60
CA ILE A 39 11.29 -1.64 -2.78
C ILE A 39 11.96 -1.22 -4.08
N ASP A 40 11.74 -2.02 -5.12
CA ASP A 40 11.93 -1.63 -6.50
C ASP A 40 10.57 -1.41 -7.15
N PHE A 41 10.40 -0.25 -7.74
CA PHE A 41 9.21 0.14 -8.49
C PHE A 41 9.49 0.06 -9.98
N PHE A 42 8.60 -0.58 -10.72
CA PHE A 42 8.67 -0.72 -12.16
C PHE A 42 7.35 -0.25 -12.78
N GLN A 43 7.46 0.59 -13.78
CA GLN A 43 6.34 0.99 -14.60
C GLN A 43 6.66 0.71 -16.06
N ASN A 44 5.81 -0.09 -16.70
CA ASN A 44 5.83 -0.26 -18.15
C ASN A 44 4.66 0.51 -18.75
N GLN A 45 4.96 1.45 -19.64
CA GLN A 45 3.96 2.28 -20.29
C GLN A 45 4.38 2.60 -21.72
N PHE A 46 3.55 2.22 -22.71
CA PHE A 46 3.80 2.45 -24.13
C PHE A 46 5.20 1.98 -24.61
N GLY A 47 5.63 0.81 -24.13
CA GLY A 47 6.94 0.24 -24.48
C GLY A 47 8.15 0.86 -23.76
N ASN A 48 7.94 1.86 -22.91
CA ASN A 48 8.98 2.41 -22.06
C ASN A 48 8.92 1.79 -20.67
N THR A 49 10.07 1.47 -20.11
CA THR A 49 10.17 0.98 -18.73
C THR A 49 10.85 2.04 -17.87
N ILE A 50 10.19 2.44 -16.80
CA ILE A 50 10.72 3.31 -15.76
C ILE A 50 10.96 2.46 -14.52
N ASN A 51 12.14 2.58 -13.95
CA ASN A 51 12.55 1.86 -12.73
C ASN A 51 12.97 2.88 -11.68
N SER A 52 12.59 2.62 -10.43
CA SER A 52 13.03 3.41 -9.29
C SER A 52 13.19 2.50 -8.09
N SER A 53 14.28 2.63 -7.36
CA SER A 53 14.50 1.93 -6.09
C SER A 53 14.40 2.93 -4.95
N GLY A 54 13.85 2.50 -3.83
CA GLY A 54 13.70 3.37 -2.67
C GLY A 54 13.24 2.63 -1.43
N ILE A 55 12.99 3.40 -0.38
CA ILE A 55 12.47 2.90 0.89
C ILE A 55 11.04 3.39 1.05
N PHE A 56 10.15 2.48 1.37
CA PHE A 56 8.75 2.76 1.62
C PHE A 56 8.45 2.57 3.11
N TYR A 57 7.97 3.62 3.75
CA TYR A 57 7.61 3.63 5.16
C TYR A 57 6.10 3.77 5.29
N VAL A 58 5.49 2.91 6.10
CA VAL A 58 4.06 2.98 6.40
C VAL A 58 3.88 3.12 7.90
N ALA A 59 3.24 4.20 8.32
CA ALA A 59 2.80 4.41 9.69
C ALA A 59 1.31 4.07 9.84
N ALA A 60 0.87 3.94 11.09
CA ALA A 60 -0.56 3.85 11.38
C ALA A 60 -1.34 5.01 10.74
N ASN A 61 -2.64 4.78 10.42
CA ASN A 61 -3.54 5.77 9.81
C ASN A 61 -3.28 6.08 8.33
N LYS A 62 -2.78 5.11 7.56
CA LYS A 62 -2.58 5.25 6.10
C LYS A 62 -1.58 6.35 5.70
N LYS A 63 -0.78 6.85 6.64
CA LYS A 63 0.33 7.74 6.34
C LYS A 63 1.50 6.95 5.83
N TYR A 64 2.06 7.35 4.70
CA TYR A 64 3.24 6.68 4.16
C TYR A 64 4.23 7.66 3.52
N VAL A 65 5.46 7.21 3.40
CA VAL A 65 6.53 7.90 2.69
C VAL A 65 7.21 6.94 1.72
N TYR A 66 7.38 7.37 0.49
CA TYR A 66 8.31 6.76 -0.45
C TYR A 66 9.52 7.66 -0.59
N ASP A 67 10.70 7.12 -0.33
CA ASP A 67 11.97 7.87 -0.33
C ASP A 67 12.98 7.19 -1.26
N SER A 68 13.29 7.84 -2.37
CA SER A 68 14.29 7.42 -3.34
C SER A 68 15.38 8.49 -3.49
N SER A 69 16.41 8.22 -4.29
CA SER A 69 17.48 9.20 -4.54
C SER A 69 16.99 10.48 -5.20
N SER A 70 15.97 10.38 -6.08
CA SER A 70 15.47 11.53 -6.86
C SER A 70 14.19 12.15 -6.28
N ILE A 71 13.33 11.35 -5.67
CA ILE A 71 12.00 11.78 -5.22
C ILE A 71 11.74 11.28 -3.81
N LYS A 72 11.26 12.19 -2.94
CA LYS A 72 10.61 11.83 -1.69
C LYS A 72 9.14 12.22 -1.77
N MET A 73 8.24 11.28 -1.60
CA MET A 73 6.79 11.49 -1.58
C MET A 73 6.26 11.18 -0.19
N ILE A 74 5.53 12.12 0.39
CA ILE A 74 4.88 11.99 1.69
C ILE A 74 3.38 12.08 1.47
N VAL A 75 2.66 11.07 1.94
CA VAL A 75 1.19 11.03 1.89
C VAL A 75 0.66 11.02 3.32
N GLU A 76 -0.14 12.01 3.63
CA GLU A 76 -0.75 12.18 4.96
C GLU A 76 -2.15 12.78 4.81
N ASP A 77 -3.14 12.12 5.42
CA ASP A 77 -4.56 12.51 5.33
C ASP A 77 -5.05 12.63 3.88
N SER A 78 -5.21 13.86 3.39
CA SER A 78 -5.63 14.16 2.03
C SER A 78 -4.57 14.91 1.22
N LEU A 79 -3.34 14.98 1.72
CA LEU A 79 -2.25 15.75 1.13
C LEU A 79 -1.14 14.83 0.62
N ILE A 80 -0.68 15.11 -0.59
CA ILE A 80 0.55 14.56 -1.14
C ILE A 80 1.58 15.68 -1.20
N THR A 81 2.73 15.46 -0.57
CA THR A 81 3.89 16.33 -0.69
C THR A 81 4.98 15.60 -1.45
N THR A 82 5.37 16.11 -2.60
CA THR A 82 6.46 15.56 -3.41
C THR A 82 7.64 16.49 -3.42
N ILE A 83 8.80 15.97 -3.01
CA ILE A 83 10.09 16.65 -3.06
C ILE A 83 10.87 16.02 -4.19
N ASN A 84 11.14 16.79 -5.25
CA ASN A 84 11.99 16.36 -6.34
C ASN A 84 13.39 16.97 -6.16
N ASN A 85 14.37 16.13 -5.84
CA ASN A 85 15.73 16.55 -5.57
C ASN A 85 16.50 16.97 -6.84
N GLU A 86 16.12 16.42 -8.00
CA GLU A 86 16.78 16.70 -9.26
C GLU A 86 16.35 18.07 -9.82
N THR A 87 15.05 18.36 -9.82
CA THR A 87 14.51 19.62 -10.29
C THR A 87 14.45 20.69 -9.21
N ARG A 88 14.72 20.33 -7.95
CA ARG A 88 14.56 21.19 -6.76
C ARG A 88 13.15 21.78 -6.64
N GLN A 89 12.15 20.93 -6.76
CA GLN A 89 10.75 21.30 -6.64
C GLN A 89 10.11 20.65 -5.43
N LEU A 90 9.30 21.42 -4.73
CA LEU A 90 8.44 20.99 -3.64
C LEU A 90 7.00 21.19 -4.09
N VAL A 91 6.29 20.09 -4.35
CA VAL A 91 4.94 20.11 -4.88
C VAL A 91 3.96 19.66 -3.81
N TYR A 92 2.95 20.47 -3.55
CA TYR A 92 1.78 20.11 -2.74
C TYR A 92 0.60 19.81 -3.65
N SER A 93 -0.07 18.68 -3.46
CA SER A 93 -1.29 18.32 -4.18
C SER A 93 -2.28 17.62 -3.26
N SER A 94 -3.56 17.72 -3.58
CA SER A 94 -4.62 16.97 -2.92
C SER A 94 -4.66 15.54 -3.44
N ILE A 95 -5.04 14.59 -2.59
CA ILE A 95 -5.35 13.22 -3.05
C ILE A 95 -6.65 13.25 -3.81
N ASP A 96 -6.62 12.86 -5.06
CA ASP A 96 -7.82 12.59 -5.84
C ASP A 96 -8.50 11.33 -5.31
N LYS A 97 -9.72 11.45 -4.82
CA LYS A 97 -10.49 10.34 -4.23
C LYS A 97 -10.83 9.23 -5.22
N ASP A 98 -10.77 9.54 -6.51
CA ASP A 98 -11.01 8.58 -7.57
C ASP A 98 -9.73 7.96 -8.13
N HIS A 99 -8.56 8.42 -7.64
CA HIS A 99 -7.26 7.86 -7.99
C HIS A 99 -6.77 6.93 -6.88
N LEU A 100 -6.32 5.74 -7.27
CA LEU A 100 -5.69 4.77 -6.37
C LEU A 100 -4.36 4.34 -6.96
N SER A 101 -3.27 4.66 -6.28
CA SER A 101 -1.93 4.25 -6.68
C SER A 101 -1.58 2.87 -6.12
N ILE A 102 -0.59 2.20 -6.71
CA ILE A 102 -0.07 0.93 -6.17
C ILE A 102 0.56 1.13 -4.77
N LEU A 103 1.07 2.32 -4.46
CA LEU A 103 1.61 2.65 -3.13
C LEU A 103 0.50 2.82 -2.10
N ASP A 104 -0.68 3.33 -2.50
CA ASP A 104 -1.86 3.35 -1.63
C ASP A 104 -2.28 1.93 -1.26
N ILE A 105 -2.32 1.02 -2.24
CA ILE A 105 -2.63 -0.40 -2.00
C ILE A 105 -1.59 -1.01 -1.05
N LEU A 106 -0.31 -0.74 -1.28
CA LEU A 106 0.79 -1.22 -0.44
C LEU A 106 0.71 -0.66 0.99
N SER A 107 0.19 0.55 1.19
CA SER A 107 -0.03 1.16 2.50
C SER A 107 -1.26 0.64 3.26
N GLY A 108 -2.05 -0.24 2.64
CA GLY A 108 -3.26 -0.81 3.23
C GLY A 108 -4.55 -0.06 2.89
N ASN A 109 -4.52 0.85 1.92
CA ASN A 109 -5.73 1.44 1.39
C ASN A 109 -6.40 0.44 0.44
N LEU A 110 -7.45 -0.22 0.94
CA LEU A 110 -8.23 -1.23 0.20
C LEU A 110 -9.60 -0.72 -0.23
N ASP A 111 -9.81 0.59 -0.16
CA ASP A 111 -11.05 1.18 -0.58
C ASP A 111 -11.27 0.90 -2.09
N ASN A 112 -12.43 0.35 -2.44
CA ASN A 112 -12.77 -0.10 -3.80
C ASN A 112 -11.93 -1.27 -4.35
N ILE A 113 -11.31 -2.08 -3.50
CA ILE A 113 -10.64 -3.31 -3.88
C ILE A 113 -11.52 -4.51 -3.52
N GLU A 114 -11.73 -5.38 -4.50
CA GLU A 114 -12.37 -6.67 -4.33
C GLU A 114 -11.34 -7.78 -4.54
N PHE A 115 -11.20 -8.66 -3.55
CA PHE A 115 -10.35 -9.83 -3.66
C PHE A 115 -11.11 -10.95 -4.36
N LEU A 116 -10.48 -11.51 -5.39
CA LEU A 116 -11.05 -12.60 -6.18
C LEU A 116 -10.77 -13.96 -5.51
N ASP A 117 -11.44 -14.99 -5.98
CA ASP A 117 -11.28 -16.34 -5.44
C ASP A 117 -9.82 -16.82 -5.49
N LYS A 118 -9.38 -17.43 -4.39
CA LYS A 118 -8.00 -17.90 -4.23
C LYS A 118 -7.77 -19.18 -5.03
N THR A 119 -6.91 -19.09 -6.01
CA THR A 119 -6.40 -20.28 -6.73
C THR A 119 -5.10 -20.81 -6.13
N ASN A 120 -4.39 -19.98 -5.37
CA ASN A 120 -3.12 -20.29 -4.75
C ASN A 120 -2.98 -19.53 -3.43
N LYS A 121 -2.59 -20.21 -2.34
CA LYS A 121 -2.44 -19.58 -1.02
C LYS A 121 -1.30 -18.56 -0.89
N HIS A 122 -0.43 -18.45 -1.88
CA HIS A 122 0.67 -17.48 -1.94
C HIS A 122 0.45 -16.38 -2.99
N ILE A 123 -0.68 -16.40 -3.68
CA ILE A 123 -1.06 -15.40 -4.67
C ILE A 123 -2.52 -15.04 -4.43
N ASP A 124 -2.75 -13.78 -4.11
CA ASP A 124 -4.09 -13.21 -4.00
C ASP A 124 -4.34 -12.30 -5.20
N HIS A 125 -5.43 -12.55 -5.92
CA HIS A 125 -5.86 -11.73 -7.04
C HIS A 125 -6.87 -10.69 -6.56
N PHE A 126 -6.83 -9.51 -7.15
CA PHE A 126 -7.78 -8.46 -6.81
C PHE A 126 -8.18 -7.63 -8.04
N GLU A 127 -9.28 -6.92 -7.91
CA GLU A 127 -9.76 -5.93 -8.87
C GLU A 127 -10.03 -4.60 -8.16
N VAL A 128 -9.65 -3.49 -8.81
CA VAL A 128 -9.96 -2.13 -8.37
C VAL A 128 -11.26 -1.72 -9.06
N LEU A 129 -12.38 -1.81 -8.36
CA LEU A 129 -13.74 -1.77 -8.92
C LEU A 129 -14.02 -0.51 -9.75
N LYS A 130 -13.60 0.67 -9.30
CA LYS A 130 -13.87 1.93 -10.01
C LYS A 130 -13.06 2.08 -11.30
N LEU A 131 -11.87 1.49 -11.36
CA LEU A 131 -10.92 1.66 -12.45
C LEU A 131 -10.88 0.45 -13.38
N GLY A 132 -11.45 -0.69 -12.96
CA GLY A 132 -11.40 -1.96 -13.69
C GLY A 132 -9.98 -2.53 -13.77
N TYR A 133 -9.04 -2.05 -12.96
CA TYR A 133 -7.67 -2.56 -12.94
C TYR A 133 -7.62 -3.88 -12.19
N LYS A 134 -6.81 -4.81 -12.68
CA LYS A 134 -6.60 -6.09 -12.02
C LYS A 134 -5.21 -6.18 -11.45
N GLY A 135 -5.05 -6.89 -10.33
CA GLY A 135 -3.75 -7.00 -9.72
C GLY A 135 -3.53 -8.29 -8.97
N THR A 136 -2.30 -8.46 -8.51
CA THR A 136 -1.90 -9.62 -7.71
C THR A 136 -0.98 -9.19 -6.57
N PHE A 137 -1.20 -9.80 -5.39
CA PHE A 137 -0.21 -9.89 -4.34
C PHE A 137 0.49 -11.24 -4.44
N GLN A 138 1.81 -11.26 -4.37
CA GLN A 138 2.60 -12.48 -4.31
C GLN A 138 3.39 -12.51 -3.02
N PHE A 139 3.30 -13.64 -2.33
CA PHE A 139 3.98 -13.88 -1.06
C PHE A 139 5.05 -14.95 -1.23
N ASP A 140 6.13 -14.79 -0.51
CA ASP A 140 7.18 -15.80 -0.42
C ASP A 140 6.61 -17.09 0.21
N LYS A 141 6.98 -18.25 -0.34
CA LYS A 141 6.40 -19.54 0.05
C LYS A 141 6.87 -20.01 1.42
N ASP A 142 8.08 -19.64 1.79
CA ASP A 142 8.72 -20.14 3.01
C ASP A 142 8.44 -19.21 4.20
N SER A 143 8.60 -17.90 3.98
CA SER A 143 8.41 -16.89 5.03
C SER A 143 6.98 -16.35 5.12
N GLY A 144 6.18 -16.44 4.05
CA GLY A 144 4.86 -15.82 3.97
C GLY A 144 4.90 -14.29 3.87
N LEU A 145 6.09 -13.69 3.72
CA LEU A 145 6.24 -12.24 3.57
C LEU A 145 5.84 -11.77 2.18
N LEU A 146 5.36 -10.53 2.08
CA LEU A 146 5.04 -9.92 0.80
C LEU A 146 6.32 -9.81 -0.04
N LYS A 147 6.24 -10.31 -1.27
CA LYS A 147 7.34 -10.29 -2.25
C LYS A 147 7.09 -9.31 -3.39
N MET A 148 5.85 -9.21 -3.84
CA MET A 148 5.50 -8.40 -5.01
C MET A 148 4.03 -8.00 -5.00
N ILE A 149 3.77 -6.77 -5.49
CA ILE A 149 2.45 -6.36 -5.96
C ILE A 149 2.57 -6.02 -7.44
N LYS A 150 1.63 -6.49 -8.23
CA LYS A 150 1.53 -6.14 -9.65
C LYS A 150 0.13 -5.64 -9.97
N LEU A 151 0.03 -4.55 -10.72
CA LEU A 151 -1.21 -3.95 -11.18
C LEU A 151 -1.19 -3.86 -12.71
N PHE A 152 -2.24 -4.38 -13.32
CA PHE A 152 -2.49 -4.31 -14.76
C PHE A 152 -3.52 -3.20 -15.00
N ILE A 153 -3.11 -2.15 -15.71
CA ILE A 153 -3.94 -0.97 -15.91
C ILE A 153 -4.78 -1.11 -17.17
N ASP A 154 -4.11 -1.15 -18.33
CA ASP A 154 -4.75 -1.35 -19.63
C ASP A 154 -3.70 -1.81 -20.64
N GLY A 155 -4.09 -2.73 -21.56
CA GLY A 155 -3.21 -3.24 -22.60
C GLY A 155 -1.85 -3.68 -22.06
N ASP A 156 -0.79 -2.97 -22.48
CA ASP A 156 0.59 -3.27 -22.07
C ASP A 156 1.07 -2.45 -20.85
N GLN A 157 0.17 -1.70 -20.21
CA GLN A 157 0.54 -0.88 -19.05
C GLN A 157 0.50 -1.68 -17.76
N THR A 158 1.65 -1.78 -17.10
CA THR A 158 1.76 -2.46 -15.81
C THR A 158 2.56 -1.63 -14.83
N LEU A 159 2.11 -1.65 -13.57
CA LEU A 159 2.89 -1.21 -12.42
C LEU A 159 3.27 -2.41 -11.58
N MET A 160 4.48 -2.43 -11.06
CA MET A 160 4.96 -3.49 -10.19
C MET A 160 5.81 -2.90 -9.08
N VAL A 161 5.61 -3.39 -7.88
CA VAL A 161 6.48 -3.15 -6.73
C VAL A 161 7.03 -4.49 -6.28
N GLU A 162 8.34 -4.64 -6.33
CA GLU A 162 9.05 -5.78 -5.76
C GLU A 162 9.59 -5.38 -4.38
N VAL A 163 9.30 -6.19 -3.36
CA VAL A 163 9.75 -5.96 -1.99
C VAL A 163 11.03 -6.77 -1.74
N LYS A 164 12.11 -6.10 -1.39
CA LYS A 164 13.43 -6.71 -1.13
C LYS A 164 13.61 -7.09 0.34
N SER A 165 13.17 -6.20 1.24
CA SER A 165 13.21 -6.43 2.68
C SER A 165 12.01 -5.79 3.36
N ILE A 166 11.65 -6.32 4.53
CA ILE A 166 10.61 -5.80 5.42
C ILE A 166 11.16 -5.77 6.83
N ASP A 167 11.15 -4.59 7.44
CA ASP A 167 11.59 -4.35 8.82
C ASP A 167 10.53 -3.55 9.59
N PHE A 168 10.59 -3.59 10.92
CA PHE A 168 9.79 -2.74 11.79
C PHE A 168 10.71 -1.81 12.56
N ILE A 169 10.38 -0.53 12.57
CA ILE A 169 11.15 0.50 13.28
C ILE A 169 10.23 1.32 14.19
N ASP A 170 10.79 1.83 15.28
CA ASP A 170 10.03 2.59 16.27
C ASP A 170 9.77 4.03 15.81
N GLN A 171 10.69 4.62 15.07
CA GLN A 171 10.64 6.02 14.67
C GLN A 171 11.22 6.24 13.28
N TYR A 172 10.59 7.15 12.53
CA TYR A 172 11.10 7.71 11.29
C TYR A 172 10.69 9.17 11.21
N ASP A 173 11.63 10.04 10.89
CA ASP A 173 11.32 11.46 10.68
C ASP A 173 10.65 11.66 9.33
N MET A 174 9.33 11.81 9.36
CA MET A 174 8.50 12.08 8.19
C MET A 174 8.40 13.58 7.88
N SER A 175 9.20 14.41 8.55
CA SER A 175 9.15 15.86 8.32
C SER A 175 9.61 16.23 6.92
N ILE A 176 9.00 17.29 6.42
CA ILE A 176 9.43 17.93 5.18
C ILE A 176 10.67 18.75 5.52
N ILE A 177 11.79 18.44 4.89
CA ILE A 177 12.95 19.31 4.94
C ILE A 177 12.60 20.54 4.11
N ASN A 178 12.27 21.63 4.80
CA ASN A 178 12.02 22.93 4.17
C ASN A 178 13.38 23.54 3.77
N ASP A 179 13.89 23.11 2.64
CA ASP A 179 15.09 23.72 2.04
C ASP A 179 14.64 24.98 1.29
N LYS A 180 15.15 26.14 1.73
CA LYS A 180 14.86 27.45 1.13
C LYS A 180 15.25 27.55 -0.35
N ASN A 181 15.90 26.54 -0.90
CA ASN A 181 16.36 26.47 -2.28
C ASN A 181 15.41 25.70 -3.21
N PHE A 182 14.25 25.26 -2.75
CA PHE A 182 13.25 24.58 -3.57
C PHE A 182 12.23 25.56 -4.13
N GLU A 183 11.87 25.40 -5.41
CA GLU A 183 10.70 26.03 -5.99
C GLU A 183 9.45 25.35 -5.42
N VAL A 184 8.56 26.16 -4.82
CA VAL A 184 7.31 25.64 -4.25
C VAL A 184 6.18 25.75 -5.26
N ILE A 185 5.56 24.63 -5.56
CA ILE A 185 4.40 24.52 -6.46
C ILE A 185 3.22 24.02 -5.63
N ASP A 186 2.17 24.82 -5.52
CA ASP A 186 0.95 24.45 -4.79
C ASP A 186 -0.17 24.16 -5.79
N LEU A 187 -0.59 22.90 -5.85
CA LEU A 187 -1.66 22.38 -6.73
C LEU A 187 -2.91 21.96 -5.94
N ARG A 188 -3.04 22.44 -4.68
CA ARG A 188 -4.22 22.17 -3.88
C ARG A 188 -5.33 23.14 -4.28
N ASP A 189 -6.45 22.60 -4.74
CA ASP A 189 -7.68 23.36 -5.02
C ASP A 189 -8.54 23.52 -3.76
#